data_2f8cae04705a805aef326c36871029dc
#
_entry.id   2f8cae04705a805aef326c36871029dc
#
_cell.length_a   1.000
_cell.length_b   1.000
_cell.length_c   1.000
_cell.angle_alpha   90.00
_cell.angle_beta   90.00
_cell.angle_gamma   90.00
#
_symmetry.space_group_name_H-M   'P 1'
#
loop_
_entity.id
_entity.type
_entity.pdbx_description
1 polymer ?
#
loop_
_entity_poly.entity_id
_entity_poly.type
_entity_poly.pdbx_seq_one_letter_code
_entity_poly.pdbx_strand_id
1 'polypeptide(L)'
;MKKIIIIFLSYLSLTFNTFVFAVENNNANILKIGILAPFSGEFKFMGETILFSVNLALHDINDDSIKIYPKDSGSSKENIISACKEFQDEGINIIIGPIDSTFTNELKRFDDLVFLSLSNMNSSIEKNIMMMGINLESQLLAIKNFIDKKNKKKTIILYPDDNKSKHIEKKIKELAFSNSRIFKYSNDSEVLTGQIEKLTNYKQRKINLESRVKILEKSELPKDTRELNQLKQKYTLGKVNFDSVIIIDFDDGLKSVLTSLAYTDVSEKDVLIIAANQWFDNSILSETSIKSFYFPSINLKNFKSFNQKFFKTYEYYPNEISIISYDVTGFIYYLWKNKKKIKSSDDFN
;
A
#
# COMPACT_ATOMS: atom_id res chain seq x y z
N MET A 1 -9.80 34.74 -80.16
CA MET A 1 -9.45 33.58 -79.30
C MET A 1 -8.37 33.85 -78.23
N LYS A 2 -7.27 34.54 -78.52
CA LYS A 2 -6.19 34.78 -77.46
C LYS A 2 -6.65 35.65 -76.28
N LYS A 3 -7.57 36.60 -76.42
CA LYS A 3 -8.08 37.43 -75.31
C LYS A 3 -9.03 36.69 -74.34
N ILE A 4 -9.73 35.66 -74.79
CA ILE A 4 -10.66 34.89 -74.00
C ILE A 4 -9.87 33.87 -73.12
N ILE A 5 -8.75 33.36 -73.61
CA ILE A 5 -7.88 32.43 -72.86
C ILE A 5 -7.18 33.15 -71.72
N ILE A 6 -6.82 34.45 -71.88
CA ILE A 6 -6.17 35.24 -70.82
C ILE A 6 -7.15 35.53 -69.66
N ILE A 7 -8.43 35.81 -69.96
CA ILE A 7 -9.47 36.04 -68.97
C ILE A 7 -9.79 34.73 -68.19
N PHE A 8 -9.77 33.58 -68.85
CA PHE A 8 -10.04 32.30 -68.23
C PHE A 8 -8.85 31.84 -67.27
N LEU A 9 -7.62 32.17 -67.69
CA LEU A 9 -6.43 31.92 -66.85
C LEU A 9 -6.37 32.87 -65.62
N SER A 10 -6.82 34.11 -65.74
CA SER A 10 -6.91 35.04 -64.62
C SER A 10 -8.03 34.69 -63.63
N TYR A 11 -9.13 34.08 -64.10
CA TYR A 11 -10.21 33.60 -63.22
C TYR A 11 -9.82 32.28 -62.47
N LEU A 12 -9.01 31.44 -63.11
CA LEU A 12 -8.52 30.22 -62.50
C LEU A 12 -7.46 30.51 -61.42
N SER A 13 -6.69 31.60 -61.52
CA SER A 13 -5.75 32.04 -60.52
C SER A 13 -6.41 32.68 -59.28
N LEU A 14 -7.61 33.21 -59.38
CA LEU A 14 -8.41 33.85 -58.33
C LEU A 14 -9.16 32.79 -57.46
N THR A 15 -9.42 31.60 -58.01
CA THR A 15 -10.13 30.54 -57.26
C THR A 15 -9.20 29.65 -56.45
N PHE A 16 -7.87 29.73 -56.63
CA PHE A 16 -6.89 28.94 -55.90
C PHE A 16 -6.43 29.54 -54.55
N ASN A 17 -6.90 30.78 -54.24
CA ASN A 17 -6.43 31.49 -53.03
C ASN A 17 -7.39 31.46 -51.84
N THR A 18 -8.39 30.59 -51.77
CA THR A 18 -9.34 30.57 -50.65
C THR A 18 -9.45 29.21 -49.92
N PHE A 19 -8.53 28.27 -50.14
CA PHE A 19 -8.34 27.21 -49.18
C PHE A 19 -7.21 27.56 -48.20
N VAL A 20 -7.39 28.63 -47.43
CA VAL A 20 -6.78 28.71 -46.12
C VAL A 20 -7.50 27.62 -45.31
N PHE A 21 -6.88 26.46 -45.20
CA PHE A 21 -7.17 25.58 -44.08
C PHE A 21 -6.90 26.42 -42.83
N ALA A 22 -7.96 26.93 -42.22
CA ALA A 22 -7.93 27.25 -40.82
C ALA A 22 -7.55 25.94 -40.16
N VAL A 23 -6.26 25.76 -39.88
CA VAL A 23 -5.82 24.86 -38.82
C VAL A 23 -6.51 25.48 -37.61
N GLU A 24 -7.70 24.97 -37.27
CA GLU A 24 -8.23 25.14 -35.94
C GLU A 24 -7.06 24.73 -35.02
N ASN A 25 -6.45 25.75 -34.44
CA ASN A 25 -5.62 25.56 -33.25
C ASN A 25 -6.60 25.06 -32.19
N ASN A 26 -6.99 23.79 -32.31
CA ASN A 26 -7.50 23.03 -31.21
C ASN A 26 -6.32 22.99 -30.21
N ASN A 27 -6.20 24.07 -29.44
CA ASN A 27 -5.54 23.99 -28.13
C ASN A 27 -6.41 23.05 -27.28
N ALA A 28 -6.51 21.81 -27.73
CA ALA A 28 -7.03 20.74 -26.90
C ALA A 28 -6.23 20.82 -25.60
N ASN A 29 -6.94 21.07 -24.52
CA ASN A 29 -6.32 21.18 -23.20
C ASN A 29 -5.73 19.79 -22.88
N ILE A 30 -4.48 19.55 -23.26
CA ILE A 30 -3.80 18.26 -23.13
C ILE A 30 -3.40 18.10 -21.67
N LEU A 31 -3.86 17.03 -21.03
CA LEU A 31 -3.41 16.61 -19.72
C LEU A 31 -2.07 15.89 -19.86
N LYS A 32 -1.01 16.50 -19.37
CA LYS A 32 0.32 15.88 -19.29
C LYS A 32 0.54 15.30 -17.90
N ILE A 33 0.89 14.01 -17.81
CA ILE A 33 1.17 13.32 -16.55
C ILE A 33 2.58 12.75 -16.63
N GLY A 34 3.46 13.15 -15.71
CA GLY A 34 4.76 12.55 -15.51
C GLY A 34 4.64 11.24 -14.71
N ILE A 35 5.50 10.28 -15.00
CA ILE A 35 5.67 9.08 -14.17
C ILE A 35 7.12 9.05 -13.71
N LEU A 36 7.34 9.15 -12.41
CA LEU A 36 8.65 9.06 -11.77
C LEU A 36 8.75 7.72 -11.05
N ALA A 37 9.37 6.74 -11.71
CA ALA A 37 9.48 5.37 -11.20
C ALA A 37 10.83 4.74 -11.58
N PRO A 38 11.30 3.69 -10.88
CA PRO A 38 12.56 3.02 -11.21
C PRO A 38 12.37 2.15 -12.47
N PHE A 39 12.81 2.64 -13.61
CA PHE A 39 12.81 1.88 -14.87
C PHE A 39 14.15 1.18 -15.12
N SER A 40 15.12 1.32 -14.22
CA SER A 40 16.42 0.64 -14.21
C SER A 40 16.76 0.09 -12.83
N GLY A 41 17.80 -0.76 -12.75
CA GLY A 41 18.29 -1.34 -11.51
C GLY A 41 17.37 -2.44 -10.91
N GLU A 42 17.54 -2.69 -9.63
CA GLU A 42 16.86 -3.78 -8.89
C GLU A 42 15.33 -3.67 -8.91
N PHE A 43 14.80 -2.46 -8.84
CA PHE A 43 13.36 -2.21 -8.78
C PHE A 43 12.71 -1.96 -10.15
N LYS A 44 13.40 -2.27 -11.26
CA LYS A 44 12.89 -2.06 -12.62
C LYS A 44 11.50 -2.68 -12.84
N PHE A 45 11.29 -3.91 -12.39
CA PHE A 45 10.00 -4.59 -12.51
C PHE A 45 8.86 -3.80 -11.88
N MET A 46 9.10 -3.13 -10.75
CA MET A 46 8.11 -2.31 -10.08
C MET A 46 7.75 -1.07 -10.92
N GLY A 47 8.74 -0.40 -11.50
CA GLY A 47 8.51 0.75 -12.38
C GLY A 47 7.73 0.36 -13.64
N GLU A 48 8.11 -0.74 -14.29
CA GLU A 48 7.39 -1.26 -15.48
C GLU A 48 5.93 -1.60 -15.16
N THR A 49 5.67 -2.24 -14.00
CA THR A 49 4.31 -2.60 -13.59
C THR A 49 3.45 -1.36 -13.31
N ILE A 50 4.02 -0.30 -12.76
CA ILE A 50 3.35 1.00 -12.59
C ILE A 50 3.00 1.59 -13.96
N LEU A 51 3.95 1.66 -14.89
CA LEU A 51 3.71 2.20 -16.23
C LEU A 51 2.61 1.43 -16.97
N PHE A 52 2.62 0.10 -16.88
CA PHE A 52 1.60 -0.73 -17.50
C PHE A 52 0.22 -0.53 -16.87
N SER A 53 0.16 -0.30 -15.57
CA SER A 53 -1.09 0.00 -14.87
C SER A 53 -1.66 1.37 -15.26
N VAL A 54 -0.80 2.37 -15.43
CA VAL A 54 -1.19 3.67 -15.96
C VAL A 54 -1.73 3.53 -17.39
N ASN A 55 -1.04 2.78 -18.26
CA ASN A 55 -1.51 2.52 -19.62
C ASN A 55 -2.85 1.78 -19.64
N LEU A 56 -3.07 0.84 -18.73
CA LEU A 56 -4.34 0.16 -18.59
C LEU A 56 -5.46 1.12 -18.18
N ALA A 57 -5.18 2.07 -17.28
CA ALA A 57 -6.12 3.12 -16.91
C ALA A 57 -6.45 4.04 -18.08
N LEU A 58 -5.45 4.43 -18.90
CA LEU A 58 -5.65 5.25 -20.09
C LEU A 58 -6.53 4.54 -21.12
N HIS A 59 -6.29 3.24 -21.32
CA HIS A 59 -7.13 2.43 -22.21
C HIS A 59 -8.59 2.44 -21.77
N ASP A 60 -8.85 2.36 -20.46
CA ASP A 60 -10.21 2.39 -19.91
C ASP A 60 -10.85 3.78 -19.98
N ILE A 61 -10.06 4.81 -19.76
CA ILE A 61 -10.48 6.21 -19.89
C ILE A 61 -10.84 6.53 -21.33
N ASN A 62 -10.11 6.00 -22.29
CA ASN A 62 -10.32 6.19 -23.74
C ASN A 62 -10.45 7.66 -24.14
N ASP A 63 -9.49 8.50 -23.73
CA ASP A 63 -9.43 9.94 -24.04
C ASP A 63 -8.02 10.32 -24.54
N ASP A 64 -7.91 10.66 -25.82
CA ASP A 64 -6.64 10.99 -26.50
C ASP A 64 -6.00 12.31 -26.01
N SER A 65 -6.72 13.09 -25.20
CA SER A 65 -6.19 14.33 -24.61
C SER A 65 -5.22 14.10 -23.44
N ILE A 66 -4.93 12.85 -23.08
CA ILE A 66 -3.97 12.51 -22.00
C ILE A 66 -2.66 12.03 -22.61
N LYS A 67 -1.55 12.56 -22.12
CA LYS A 67 -0.20 12.12 -22.50
C LYS A 67 0.65 11.79 -21.29
N ILE A 68 1.38 10.67 -21.36
CA ILE A 68 2.22 10.15 -20.28
C ILE A 68 3.69 10.37 -20.63
N TYR A 69 4.46 10.79 -19.63
CA TYR A 69 5.90 11.07 -19.76
C TYR A 69 6.67 10.30 -18.68
N PRO A 70 7.13 9.08 -18.96
CA PRO A 70 7.91 8.30 -18.00
C PRO A 70 9.34 8.82 -17.91
N LYS A 71 9.86 8.96 -16.68
CA LYS A 71 11.25 9.27 -16.37
C LYS A 71 11.76 8.28 -15.32
N ASP A 72 12.99 7.82 -15.53
CA ASP A 72 13.63 6.86 -14.63
C ASP A 72 14.15 7.54 -13.37
N SER A 73 13.64 7.12 -12.21
CA SER A 73 14.20 7.55 -10.93
C SER A 73 15.55 6.89 -10.63
N GLY A 74 15.83 5.73 -11.24
CA GLY A 74 17.06 4.93 -11.03
C GLY A 74 17.36 4.68 -9.55
N SER A 75 16.40 4.94 -8.65
CA SER A 75 16.57 4.93 -7.19
C SER A 75 17.75 5.76 -6.71
N SER A 76 18.10 6.84 -7.43
CA SER A 76 19.19 7.76 -7.11
C SER A 76 18.72 9.21 -7.05
N LYS A 77 19.35 9.97 -6.17
CA LYS A 77 19.05 11.41 -5.97
C LYS A 77 19.30 12.22 -7.24
N GLU A 78 20.37 11.94 -7.94
CA GLU A 78 20.78 12.64 -9.15
C GLU A 78 19.78 12.44 -10.27
N ASN A 79 19.32 11.20 -10.49
CA ASN A 79 18.32 10.87 -11.50
C ASN A 79 16.98 11.54 -11.19
N ILE A 80 16.55 11.54 -9.93
CA ILE A 80 15.31 12.19 -9.51
C ILE A 80 15.35 13.69 -9.77
N ILE A 81 16.46 14.36 -9.40
CA ILE A 81 16.62 15.80 -9.64
C ILE A 81 16.64 16.11 -11.15
N SER A 82 17.32 15.29 -11.96
CA SER A 82 17.33 15.44 -13.42
C SER A 82 15.93 15.28 -14.01
N ALA A 83 15.23 14.22 -13.63
CA ALA A 83 13.86 13.96 -14.09
C ALA A 83 12.89 15.09 -13.72
N CYS A 84 12.99 15.65 -12.51
CA CYS A 84 12.17 16.79 -12.08
C CYS A 84 12.41 18.04 -12.94
N LYS A 85 13.67 18.35 -13.27
CA LYS A 85 14.01 19.47 -14.17
C LYS A 85 13.44 19.25 -15.57
N GLU A 86 13.58 18.04 -16.10
CA GLU A 86 13.01 17.70 -17.40
C GLU A 86 11.48 17.85 -17.42
N PHE A 87 10.78 17.46 -16.34
CA PHE A 87 9.34 17.70 -16.22
C PHE A 87 8.99 19.19 -16.26
N GLN A 88 9.77 20.04 -15.56
CA GLN A 88 9.58 21.50 -15.60
C GLN A 88 9.79 22.05 -17.01
N ASP A 89 10.88 21.66 -17.68
CA ASP A 89 11.20 22.11 -19.05
C ASP A 89 10.12 21.68 -20.07
N GLU A 90 9.51 20.52 -19.88
CA GLU A 90 8.42 19.99 -20.73
C GLU A 90 7.04 20.52 -20.34
N GLY A 91 6.94 21.34 -19.28
CA GLY A 91 5.70 21.88 -18.76
C GLY A 91 4.76 20.81 -18.21
N ILE A 92 5.32 19.80 -17.54
CA ILE A 92 4.60 18.71 -16.88
C ILE A 92 4.64 18.99 -15.37
N ASN A 93 3.50 19.24 -14.77
CA ASN A 93 3.43 19.61 -13.36
C ASN A 93 2.71 18.60 -12.47
N ILE A 94 2.12 17.54 -13.03
CA ILE A 94 1.47 16.46 -12.27
C ILE A 94 2.26 15.18 -12.47
N ILE A 95 2.73 14.58 -11.38
CA ILE A 95 3.65 13.45 -11.42
C ILE A 95 3.12 12.32 -10.54
N ILE A 96 2.96 11.13 -11.11
CA ILE A 96 2.71 9.88 -10.37
C ILE A 96 4.06 9.33 -9.91
N GLY A 97 4.21 9.14 -8.60
CA GLY A 97 5.46 8.74 -7.98
C GLY A 97 6.12 9.88 -7.17
N PRO A 98 7.31 9.62 -6.64
CA PRO A 98 8.05 8.37 -6.63
C PRO A 98 7.42 7.31 -5.71
N ILE A 99 8.01 6.10 -5.73
CA ILE A 99 7.67 5.02 -4.78
C ILE A 99 8.44 5.23 -3.48
N ASP A 100 9.71 5.63 -3.59
CA ASP A 100 10.61 5.78 -2.47
C ASP A 100 10.46 7.13 -1.77
N SER A 101 10.11 7.10 -0.48
CA SER A 101 9.95 8.30 0.34
C SER A 101 11.26 8.92 0.80
N THR A 102 12.41 8.24 0.64
CA THR A 102 13.72 8.76 1.07
C THR A 102 14.11 10.04 0.36
N PHE A 103 13.57 10.27 -0.84
CA PHE A 103 13.84 11.43 -1.68
C PHE A 103 12.87 12.60 -1.49
N THR A 104 11.98 12.54 -0.52
CA THR A 104 10.98 13.61 -0.25
C THR A 104 11.63 14.98 -0.07
N ASN A 105 12.79 15.04 0.59
CA ASN A 105 13.52 16.30 0.80
C ASN A 105 14.03 16.94 -0.50
N GLU A 106 14.31 16.16 -1.51
CA GLU A 106 14.71 16.61 -2.83
C GLU A 106 13.52 17.13 -3.62
N LEU A 107 12.38 16.45 -3.53
CA LEU A 107 11.16 16.78 -4.27
C LEU A 107 10.53 18.09 -3.81
N LYS A 108 10.58 18.42 -2.54
CA LYS A 108 9.98 19.66 -2.01
C LYS A 108 10.59 20.95 -2.56
N ARG A 109 11.75 20.89 -3.24
CA ARG A 109 12.38 22.05 -3.90
C ARG A 109 11.67 22.43 -5.21
N PHE A 110 10.87 21.52 -5.76
CA PHE A 110 10.15 21.68 -7.01
C PHE A 110 8.69 22.02 -6.68
N ASP A 111 8.46 23.20 -6.16
CA ASP A 111 7.16 23.66 -5.64
C ASP A 111 6.09 23.87 -6.74
N ASP A 112 6.49 23.96 -7.97
CA ASP A 112 5.64 23.99 -9.17
C ASP A 112 5.25 22.58 -9.69
N LEU A 113 5.85 21.51 -9.15
CA LEU A 113 5.51 20.13 -9.44
C LEU A 113 4.68 19.52 -8.32
N VAL A 114 3.60 18.82 -8.66
CA VAL A 114 2.76 18.08 -7.72
C VAL A 114 3.02 16.59 -7.87
N PHE A 115 3.47 15.97 -6.79
CA PHE A 115 3.80 14.56 -6.73
C PHE A 115 2.69 13.77 -6.05
N LEU A 116 2.11 12.80 -6.74
CA LEU A 116 1.24 11.79 -6.16
C LEU A 116 2.10 10.57 -5.84
N SER A 117 2.76 10.62 -4.69
CA SER A 117 3.71 9.60 -4.24
C SER A 117 3.01 8.28 -3.94
N LEU A 118 3.49 7.19 -4.50
CA LEU A 118 2.99 5.84 -4.25
C LEU A 118 3.59 5.20 -2.99
N SER A 119 4.44 5.93 -2.26
CA SER A 119 5.03 5.47 -1.01
C SER A 119 3.97 5.26 0.08
N ASN A 120 4.23 4.31 0.95
CA ASN A 120 3.44 4.05 2.17
C ASN A 120 4.01 4.76 3.41
N MET A 121 5.14 5.48 3.29
CA MET A 121 5.81 6.12 4.42
C MET A 121 5.54 7.63 4.45
N ASN A 122 4.87 8.10 5.50
CA ASN A 122 4.71 9.53 5.80
C ASN A 122 5.99 10.09 6.43
N SER A 123 7.03 10.33 5.65
CA SER A 123 8.25 10.96 6.16
C SER A 123 8.11 12.47 6.35
N SER A 124 7.32 13.12 5.51
CA SER A 124 6.89 14.52 5.67
C SER A 124 5.74 14.83 4.73
N ILE A 125 4.71 15.51 5.22
CA ILE A 125 3.63 16.04 4.38
C ILE A 125 4.11 17.40 3.90
N GLU A 126 4.45 17.51 2.62
CA GLU A 126 4.81 18.76 1.97
C GLU A 126 3.66 19.23 1.07
N LYS A 127 3.56 20.54 0.85
CA LYS A 127 2.45 21.10 0.05
C LYS A 127 2.34 20.55 -1.35
N ASN A 128 3.45 20.13 -1.94
CA ASN A 128 3.52 19.62 -3.30
C ASN A 128 3.62 18.09 -3.37
N ILE A 129 3.50 17.37 -2.24
CA ILE A 129 3.59 15.90 -2.19
C ILE A 129 2.36 15.33 -1.50
N MET A 130 1.57 14.58 -2.27
CA MET A 130 0.40 13.84 -1.79
C MET A 130 0.74 12.36 -1.69
N MET A 131 0.49 11.78 -0.52
CA MET A 131 0.72 10.34 -0.29
C MET A 131 -0.49 9.54 -0.73
N MET A 132 -0.32 8.73 -1.77
CA MET A 132 -1.36 7.87 -2.34
C MET A 132 -1.25 6.42 -1.88
N GLY A 133 -0.09 6.02 -1.33
CA GLY A 133 0.12 4.68 -0.80
C GLY A 133 -0.65 4.43 0.50
N ILE A 134 -0.76 3.15 0.87
CA ILE A 134 -1.39 2.72 2.12
C ILE A 134 -0.45 3.04 3.29
N ASN A 135 -0.64 4.18 3.93
CA ASN A 135 0.21 4.61 5.04
C ASN A 135 -0.19 3.98 6.38
N LEU A 136 0.70 4.05 7.38
CA LEU A 136 0.47 3.47 8.72
C LEU A 136 -0.80 4.03 9.38
N GLU A 137 -1.08 5.31 9.22
CA GLU A 137 -2.25 5.95 9.84
C GLU A 137 -3.57 5.40 9.29
N SER A 138 -3.69 5.27 7.96
CA SER A 138 -4.88 4.68 7.33
C SER A 138 -5.06 3.21 7.71
N GLN A 139 -3.95 2.47 7.82
CA GLN A 139 -3.97 1.08 8.27
C GLN A 139 -4.46 0.97 9.72
N LEU A 140 -3.88 1.75 10.63
CA LEU A 140 -4.27 1.74 12.04
C LEU A 140 -5.73 2.18 12.24
N LEU A 141 -6.21 3.15 11.47
CA LEU A 141 -7.63 3.55 11.49
C LEU A 141 -8.55 2.40 11.05
N ALA A 142 -8.20 1.71 9.97
CA ALA A 142 -8.94 0.55 9.50
C ALA A 142 -8.92 -0.60 10.52
N ILE A 143 -7.78 -0.87 11.15
CA ILE A 143 -7.62 -1.87 12.20
C ILE A 143 -8.47 -1.52 13.42
N LYS A 144 -8.45 -0.25 13.86
CA LYS A 144 -9.26 0.23 14.99
C LYS A 144 -10.75 -0.01 14.75
N ASN A 145 -11.24 0.43 13.59
CA ASN A 145 -12.64 0.23 13.21
C ASN A 145 -13.02 -1.26 13.16
N PHE A 146 -12.10 -2.11 12.71
CA PHE A 146 -12.31 -3.56 12.65
C PHE A 146 -12.38 -4.18 14.05
N ILE A 147 -11.49 -3.81 14.96
CA ILE A 147 -11.47 -4.25 16.37
C ILE A 147 -12.76 -3.86 17.07
N ASP A 148 -13.21 -2.61 16.89
CA ASP A 148 -14.45 -2.09 17.46
C ASP A 148 -15.67 -2.88 16.92
N LYS A 149 -15.73 -3.13 15.61
CA LYS A 149 -16.76 -3.96 14.99
C LYS A 149 -16.75 -5.40 15.50
N LYS A 150 -15.60 -5.95 15.86
CA LYS A 150 -15.46 -7.29 16.46
C LYS A 150 -15.67 -7.30 17.96
N ASN A 151 -16.01 -6.16 18.57
CA ASN A 151 -16.25 -6.02 20.02
C ASN A 151 -15.10 -6.50 20.91
N LYS A 152 -13.85 -6.33 20.46
CA LYS A 152 -12.68 -6.71 21.25
C LYS A 152 -12.41 -5.68 22.34
N LYS A 153 -12.03 -6.16 23.53
CA LYS A 153 -11.95 -5.33 24.74
C LYS A 153 -10.55 -5.20 25.33
N LYS A 154 -9.64 -6.09 24.94
CA LYS A 154 -8.27 -6.13 25.48
C LYS A 154 -7.28 -6.37 24.36
N THR A 155 -6.81 -5.30 23.73
CA THR A 155 -5.89 -5.34 22.59
C THR A 155 -4.44 -5.19 23.06
N ILE A 156 -3.53 -6.02 22.54
CA ILE A 156 -2.08 -5.81 22.62
C ILE A 156 -1.61 -5.28 21.27
N ILE A 157 -0.76 -4.24 21.29
CA ILE A 157 -0.13 -3.70 20.09
C ILE A 157 1.37 -4.01 20.17
N LEU A 158 1.84 -4.85 19.26
CA LEU A 158 3.21 -5.33 19.17
C LEU A 158 3.95 -4.62 18.04
N TYR A 159 5.16 -4.13 18.30
CA TYR A 159 6.07 -3.62 17.28
C TYR A 159 7.52 -3.70 17.75
N PRO A 160 8.51 -3.77 16.83
CA PRO A 160 9.91 -3.87 17.18
C PRO A 160 10.43 -2.59 17.85
N ASP A 161 11.38 -2.73 18.76
CA ASP A 161 12.09 -1.60 19.37
C ASP A 161 13.24 -1.15 18.48
N ASP A 162 12.89 -0.35 17.46
CA ASP A 162 13.80 0.17 16.46
C ASP A 162 13.63 1.70 16.26
N ASN A 163 14.25 2.24 15.22
CA ASN A 163 14.18 3.66 14.88
C ASN A 163 12.77 4.14 14.50
N LYS A 164 11.85 3.24 14.10
CA LYS A 164 10.46 3.54 13.72
C LYS A 164 9.52 3.57 14.92
N SER A 165 9.93 3.00 16.07
CA SER A 165 9.10 2.87 17.28
C SER A 165 8.44 4.19 17.71
N LYS A 166 9.18 5.29 17.70
CA LYS A 166 8.65 6.62 18.09
C LYS A 166 7.54 7.10 17.17
N HIS A 167 7.67 6.84 15.87
CA HIS A 167 6.64 7.20 14.88
C HIS A 167 5.37 6.36 15.08
N ILE A 168 5.55 5.05 15.27
CA ILE A 168 4.44 4.11 15.55
C ILE A 168 3.69 4.53 16.83
N GLU A 169 4.40 4.81 17.92
CA GLU A 169 3.79 5.27 19.19
C GLU A 169 3.00 6.55 19.04
N LYS A 170 3.55 7.53 18.29
CA LYS A 170 2.87 8.77 18.01
C LYS A 170 1.52 8.51 17.32
N LYS A 171 1.51 7.68 16.28
CA LYS A 171 0.29 7.34 15.53
C LYS A 171 -0.73 6.55 16.37
N ILE A 172 -0.28 5.62 17.21
CA ILE A 172 -1.17 4.90 18.13
C ILE A 172 -1.83 5.86 19.11
N LYS A 173 -1.10 6.84 19.64
CA LYS A 173 -1.63 7.85 20.56
C LYS A 173 -2.62 8.78 19.88
N GLU A 174 -2.31 9.27 18.67
CA GLU A 174 -3.19 10.15 17.88
C GLU A 174 -4.55 9.47 17.60
N LEU A 175 -4.55 8.17 17.31
CA LEU A 175 -5.77 7.42 17.03
C LEU A 175 -6.53 6.94 18.27
N ALA A 176 -5.99 7.17 19.46
CA ALA A 176 -6.63 6.86 20.75
C ALA A 176 -7.25 5.44 20.79
N PHE A 177 -6.42 4.41 20.66
CA PHE A 177 -6.84 3.02 20.85
C PHE A 177 -7.28 2.81 22.31
N SER A 178 -8.57 2.75 22.54
CA SER A 178 -9.12 2.46 23.89
C SER A 178 -8.85 1.01 24.27
N ASN A 179 -8.54 0.78 25.56
CA ASN A 179 -8.30 -0.57 26.10
C ASN A 179 -7.18 -1.34 25.41
N SER A 180 -6.16 -0.66 24.92
CA SER A 180 -4.97 -1.27 24.34
C SER A 180 -3.75 -1.13 25.27
N ARG A 181 -2.86 -2.09 25.18
CA ARG A 181 -1.54 -2.06 25.81
C ARG A 181 -0.46 -2.21 24.74
N ILE A 182 0.49 -1.31 24.77
CA ILE A 182 1.64 -1.32 23.88
C ILE A 182 2.71 -2.25 24.43
N PHE A 183 3.32 -3.03 23.56
CA PHE A 183 4.42 -3.92 23.90
C PHE A 183 5.50 -3.85 22.81
N LYS A 184 6.66 -3.30 23.16
CA LYS A 184 7.84 -3.30 22.30
C LYS A 184 8.61 -4.58 22.48
N TYR A 185 9.13 -5.13 21.39
CA TYR A 185 9.92 -6.35 21.43
C TYR A 185 11.27 -6.17 20.72
N SER A 186 12.21 -7.01 21.10
CA SER A 186 13.54 -7.06 20.48
C SER A 186 13.50 -7.76 19.13
N ASN A 187 14.27 -7.28 18.17
CA ASN A 187 14.46 -7.95 16.87
C ASN A 187 15.30 -9.26 17.00
N ASP A 188 15.92 -9.50 18.13
CA ASP A 188 16.57 -10.78 18.42
C ASP A 188 15.52 -11.84 18.72
N SER A 189 15.52 -12.94 17.95
CA SER A 189 14.49 -13.98 18.00
C SER A 189 14.43 -14.74 19.34
N GLU A 190 15.58 -14.93 20.00
CA GLU A 190 15.63 -15.61 21.32
C GLU A 190 15.04 -14.70 22.39
N VAL A 191 15.42 -13.43 22.38
CA VAL A 191 14.88 -12.42 23.30
C VAL A 191 13.38 -12.23 23.07
N LEU A 192 12.94 -12.13 21.80
CA LEU A 192 11.53 -12.02 21.42
C LEU A 192 10.71 -13.17 22.00
N THR A 193 11.14 -14.41 21.82
CA THR A 193 10.41 -15.57 22.32
C THR A 193 10.22 -15.49 23.83
N GLY A 194 11.27 -15.16 24.59
CA GLY A 194 11.19 -14.96 26.04
C GLY A 194 10.27 -13.79 26.45
N GLN A 195 10.20 -12.74 25.65
CA GLN A 195 9.29 -11.62 25.87
C GLN A 195 7.82 -12.02 25.63
N ILE A 196 7.54 -12.79 24.57
CA ILE A 196 6.20 -13.31 24.28
C ILE A 196 5.77 -14.34 25.32
N GLU A 197 6.66 -15.19 25.83
CA GLU A 197 6.37 -16.09 26.97
C GLU A 197 5.87 -15.31 28.21
N LYS A 198 6.52 -14.20 28.53
CA LYS A 198 6.09 -13.32 29.63
C LYS A 198 4.75 -12.67 29.35
N LEU A 199 4.57 -12.13 28.14
CA LEU A 199 3.33 -11.46 27.70
C LEU A 199 2.11 -12.39 27.80
N THR A 200 2.29 -13.66 27.40
CA THR A 200 1.24 -14.68 27.36
C THR A 200 1.08 -15.45 28.66
N ASN A 201 1.93 -15.18 29.67
CA ASN A 201 2.01 -15.92 30.91
C ASN A 201 2.20 -17.45 30.69
N TYR A 202 3.00 -17.81 29.69
CA TYR A 202 3.17 -19.18 29.19
C TYR A 202 3.58 -20.14 30.26
N LYS A 203 4.60 -19.81 31.07
CA LYS A 203 5.12 -20.69 32.15
C LYS A 203 4.03 -21.06 33.15
N GLN A 204 3.23 -20.11 33.60
CA GLN A 204 2.14 -20.39 34.53
C GLN A 204 1.05 -21.25 33.89
N ARG A 205 0.70 -20.97 32.65
CA ARG A 205 -0.31 -21.73 31.87
C ARG A 205 0.17 -23.19 31.67
N LYS A 206 1.46 -23.41 31.48
CA LYS A 206 2.07 -24.74 31.41
C LYS A 206 1.97 -25.46 32.73
N ILE A 207 2.36 -24.83 33.86
CA ILE A 207 2.21 -25.37 35.21
C ILE A 207 0.76 -25.74 35.52
N ASN A 208 -0.19 -24.90 35.11
CA ASN A 208 -1.61 -25.19 35.29
C ASN A 208 -2.03 -26.46 34.55
N LEU A 209 -1.56 -26.68 33.32
CA LEU A 209 -1.81 -27.90 32.56
C LEU A 209 -1.23 -29.12 33.26
N GLU A 210 0.05 -29.10 33.62
CA GLU A 210 0.75 -30.19 34.31
C GLU A 210 0.05 -30.54 35.61
N SER A 211 -0.35 -29.56 36.39
CA SER A 211 -1.06 -29.77 37.66
C SER A 211 -2.41 -30.42 37.46
N ARG A 212 -3.18 -29.95 36.46
CA ARG A 212 -4.50 -30.52 36.13
C ARG A 212 -4.39 -31.94 35.61
N VAL A 213 -3.43 -32.22 34.74
CA VAL A 213 -3.16 -33.58 34.23
C VAL A 213 -2.83 -34.53 35.39
N LYS A 214 -1.93 -34.14 36.31
CA LYS A 214 -1.59 -34.96 37.51
C LYS A 214 -2.80 -35.27 38.41
N ILE A 215 -3.75 -34.36 38.51
CA ILE A 215 -4.99 -34.58 39.28
C ILE A 215 -5.86 -35.60 38.55
N LEU A 216 -6.06 -35.43 37.23
CA LEU A 216 -6.92 -36.30 36.43
C LEU A 216 -6.38 -37.72 36.26
N GLU A 217 -5.05 -37.91 36.24
CA GLU A 217 -4.39 -39.21 36.21
C GLU A 217 -4.66 -40.08 37.44
N LYS A 218 -5.04 -39.45 38.55
CA LYS A 218 -5.40 -40.12 39.79
C LYS A 218 -6.91 -40.43 39.89
N SER A 219 -7.70 -40.00 38.96
CA SER A 219 -9.16 -40.15 38.96
C SER A 219 -9.57 -41.35 38.12
N GLU A 220 -10.47 -42.15 38.64
CA GLU A 220 -11.05 -43.31 37.96
C GLU A 220 -12.38 -42.95 37.25
N LEU A 221 -12.83 -41.68 37.31
CA LEU A 221 -14.09 -41.27 36.73
C LEU A 221 -14.03 -41.20 35.22
N PRO A 222 -15.02 -41.76 34.47
CA PRO A 222 -15.03 -41.71 33.02
C PRO A 222 -15.02 -40.30 32.42
N LYS A 223 -15.59 -39.31 33.13
CA LYS A 223 -15.56 -37.91 32.75
C LYS A 223 -14.13 -37.37 32.78
N ASP A 224 -13.37 -37.69 33.79
CA ASP A 224 -12.01 -37.21 34.01
C ASP A 224 -11.05 -37.85 33.00
N THR A 225 -11.28 -39.11 32.60
CA THR A 225 -10.54 -39.76 31.53
C THR A 225 -10.73 -39.06 30.18
N ARG A 226 -11.93 -38.58 29.88
CA ARG A 226 -12.18 -37.82 28.65
C ARG A 226 -11.47 -36.45 28.67
N GLU A 227 -11.54 -35.74 29.79
CA GLU A 227 -10.85 -34.46 29.97
C GLU A 227 -9.33 -34.68 29.88
N LEU A 228 -8.78 -35.70 30.52
CA LEU A 228 -7.36 -36.03 30.46
C LEU A 228 -6.88 -36.24 29.01
N ASN A 229 -7.62 -37.01 28.21
CA ASN A 229 -7.27 -37.23 26.82
C ASN A 229 -7.30 -35.95 25.97
N GLN A 230 -8.19 -35.00 26.28
CA GLN A 230 -8.23 -33.69 25.63
C GLN A 230 -7.05 -32.81 26.07
N LEU A 231 -6.68 -32.83 27.36
CA LEU A 231 -5.58 -32.03 27.91
C LEU A 231 -4.22 -32.51 27.44
N LYS A 232 -4.03 -33.83 27.23
CA LYS A 232 -2.79 -34.40 26.69
C LYS A 232 -2.44 -33.91 25.29
N GLN A 233 -3.42 -33.32 24.55
CA GLN A 233 -3.20 -32.73 23.24
C GLN A 233 -2.89 -31.21 23.29
N LYS A 234 -2.89 -30.60 24.47
CA LYS A 234 -2.63 -29.17 24.68
C LYS A 234 -1.21 -28.93 25.20
N TYR A 235 -0.71 -27.73 24.94
CA TYR A 235 0.58 -27.27 25.46
C TYR A 235 0.42 -26.42 26.72
N THR A 236 -0.75 -25.79 26.91
CA THR A 236 -1.04 -24.96 28.07
C THR A 236 -2.50 -25.10 28.51
N LEU A 237 -2.78 -24.67 29.78
CA LEU A 237 -4.15 -24.58 30.32
C LEU A 237 -4.41 -23.17 30.83
N GLY A 238 -5.51 -22.60 30.33
CA GLY A 238 -5.95 -21.24 30.62
C GLY A 238 -5.79 -20.32 29.44
N LYS A 239 -6.51 -19.18 29.49
CA LYS A 239 -6.51 -18.16 28.42
C LYS A 239 -5.44 -17.11 28.68
N VAL A 240 -4.96 -16.48 27.63
CA VAL A 240 -4.22 -15.22 27.73
C VAL A 240 -5.14 -14.08 28.19
N ASN A 241 -4.58 -13.01 28.72
CA ASN A 241 -5.36 -11.89 29.27
C ASN A 241 -5.72 -10.81 28.23
N PHE A 242 -5.66 -11.15 26.95
CA PHE A 242 -6.06 -10.31 25.82
C PHE A 242 -6.89 -11.12 24.83
N ASP A 243 -7.73 -10.43 24.05
CA ASP A 243 -8.63 -11.02 23.06
C ASP A 243 -8.30 -10.60 21.62
N SER A 244 -7.34 -9.69 21.47
CA SER A 244 -6.81 -9.28 20.17
C SER A 244 -5.37 -8.83 20.26
N VAL A 245 -4.63 -9.04 19.18
CA VAL A 245 -3.25 -8.59 19.01
C VAL A 245 -3.09 -7.91 17.67
N ILE A 246 -2.45 -6.73 17.66
CA ILE A 246 -2.03 -6.01 16.46
C ILE A 246 -0.51 -6.14 16.38
N ILE A 247 0.00 -6.58 15.23
CA ILE A 247 1.43 -6.72 14.96
C ILE A 247 1.80 -5.71 13.87
N ILE A 248 2.59 -4.69 14.25
CA ILE A 248 3.08 -3.68 13.30
C ILE A 248 4.51 -4.04 12.96
N ASP A 249 4.65 -5.09 12.15
CA ASP A 249 5.91 -5.57 11.62
C ASP A 249 5.67 -6.26 10.27
N PHE A 250 6.75 -6.54 9.54
CA PHE A 250 6.73 -7.03 8.18
C PHE A 250 7.67 -8.22 8.03
N ASP A 251 7.48 -8.99 6.97
CA ASP A 251 8.38 -10.06 6.52
C ASP A 251 8.81 -11.00 7.67
N ASP A 252 10.11 -11.18 7.87
CA ASP A 252 10.66 -12.08 8.87
C ASP A 252 10.36 -11.64 10.32
N GLY A 253 10.19 -10.34 10.57
CA GLY A 253 9.78 -9.84 11.86
C GLY A 253 8.38 -10.32 12.23
N LEU A 254 7.41 -10.17 11.32
CA LEU A 254 6.06 -10.69 11.50
C LEU A 254 6.06 -12.21 11.68
N LYS A 255 6.83 -12.96 10.86
CA LYS A 255 6.95 -14.43 10.97
C LYS A 255 7.44 -14.84 12.36
N SER A 256 8.47 -14.15 12.87
CA SER A 256 9.04 -14.41 14.20
C SER A 256 8.04 -14.19 15.32
N VAL A 257 7.24 -13.11 15.26
CA VAL A 257 6.18 -12.84 16.23
C VAL A 257 5.09 -13.90 16.17
N LEU A 258 4.60 -14.23 14.96
CA LEU A 258 3.56 -15.26 14.77
C LEU A 258 4.02 -16.63 15.28
N THR A 259 5.26 -16.99 14.99
CA THR A 259 5.88 -18.25 15.49
C THR A 259 5.96 -18.26 17.00
N SER A 260 6.39 -17.17 17.63
CA SER A 260 6.49 -17.07 19.11
C SER A 260 5.09 -17.08 19.76
N LEU A 261 4.08 -16.49 19.14
CA LEU A 261 2.69 -16.58 19.61
C LEU A 261 2.17 -18.01 19.53
N ALA A 262 2.40 -18.71 18.40
CA ALA A 262 2.03 -20.11 18.25
C ALA A 262 2.75 -21.02 19.23
N TYR A 263 4.06 -20.83 19.43
CA TYR A 263 4.85 -21.55 20.41
C TYR A 263 4.29 -21.40 21.84
N THR A 264 3.79 -20.21 22.18
CA THR A 264 3.18 -19.95 23.48
C THR A 264 1.69 -20.33 23.53
N ASP A 265 1.21 -21.14 22.60
CA ASP A 265 -0.17 -21.64 22.53
C ASP A 265 -1.22 -20.51 22.45
N VAL A 266 -0.89 -19.48 21.69
CA VAL A 266 -1.85 -18.42 21.28
C VAL A 266 -2.33 -18.75 19.87
N SER A 267 -3.62 -18.97 19.72
CA SER A 267 -4.21 -19.35 18.44
C SER A 267 -5.22 -18.32 17.93
N GLU A 268 -5.41 -18.30 16.64
CA GLU A 268 -6.43 -17.48 15.94
C GLU A 268 -7.87 -17.86 16.31
N LYS A 269 -8.09 -18.99 16.97
CA LYS A 269 -9.41 -19.40 17.48
C LYS A 269 -9.82 -18.62 18.72
N ASP A 270 -8.85 -18.27 19.56
CA ASP A 270 -9.09 -17.60 20.84
C ASP A 270 -8.79 -16.10 20.78
N VAL A 271 -7.81 -15.69 19.97
CA VAL A 271 -7.32 -14.33 19.87
C VAL A 271 -7.45 -13.84 18.42
N LEU A 272 -8.02 -12.65 18.23
CA LEU A 272 -8.05 -11.98 16.94
C LEU A 272 -6.65 -11.45 16.61
N ILE A 273 -5.99 -12.05 15.61
CA ILE A 273 -4.64 -11.67 15.19
C ILE A 273 -4.75 -10.74 13.98
N ILE A 274 -4.12 -9.57 14.07
CA ILE A 274 -4.14 -8.55 13.01
C ILE A 274 -2.71 -8.10 12.79
N ALA A 275 -2.27 -8.06 11.53
CA ALA A 275 -0.97 -7.51 11.14
C ALA A 275 -1.12 -6.19 10.39
N ALA A 276 -0.03 -5.44 10.22
CA ALA A 276 0.07 -4.41 9.20
C ALA A 276 -0.06 -5.05 7.80
N ASN A 277 -0.29 -4.24 6.76
CA ASN A 277 -0.39 -4.74 5.39
C ASN A 277 0.92 -5.41 4.96
N GLN A 278 0.81 -6.62 4.43
CA GLN A 278 1.94 -7.47 4.02
C GLN A 278 2.08 -7.58 2.49
N TRP A 279 1.47 -6.67 1.75
CA TRP A 279 1.54 -6.63 0.28
C TRP A 279 1.20 -7.97 -0.40
N PHE A 280 0.29 -8.76 0.22
CA PHE A 280 -0.12 -10.09 -0.26
C PHE A 280 1.01 -11.12 -0.40
N ASP A 281 2.06 -11.03 0.41
CA ASP A 281 3.04 -12.10 0.46
C ASP A 281 2.46 -13.36 1.10
N ASN A 282 2.07 -14.31 0.25
CA ASN A 282 1.51 -15.58 0.70
C ASN A 282 2.54 -16.49 1.38
N SER A 283 3.83 -16.22 1.26
CA SER A 283 4.89 -17.02 1.90
C SER A 283 4.77 -17.00 3.42
N ILE A 284 4.31 -15.88 3.98
CA ILE A 284 4.10 -15.71 5.43
C ILE A 284 3.16 -16.78 5.99
N LEU A 285 2.06 -17.10 5.26
CA LEU A 285 1.09 -18.10 5.70
C LEU A 285 1.60 -19.53 5.63
N SER A 286 2.54 -19.82 4.73
CA SER A 286 3.09 -21.16 4.57
C SER A 286 4.13 -21.53 5.62
N GLU A 287 4.79 -20.54 6.22
CA GLU A 287 5.94 -20.71 7.11
C GLU A 287 5.59 -20.64 8.60
N THR A 288 4.34 -20.27 8.94
CA THR A 288 3.92 -20.11 10.34
C THR A 288 2.90 -21.16 10.77
N SER A 289 2.89 -21.47 12.08
CA SER A 289 1.85 -22.31 12.70
C SER A 289 0.50 -21.60 12.81
N ILE A 290 0.48 -20.27 12.74
CA ILE A 290 -0.72 -19.46 12.68
C ILE A 290 -1.13 -19.36 11.22
N LYS A 291 -2.27 -19.98 10.88
CA LYS A 291 -2.73 -20.15 9.50
C LYS A 291 -3.68 -19.05 9.02
N SER A 292 -4.17 -18.22 9.92
CA SER A 292 -5.04 -17.11 9.56
C SER A 292 -4.82 -15.91 10.45
N PHE A 293 -4.66 -14.76 9.85
CA PHE A 293 -4.69 -13.46 10.50
C PHE A 293 -5.31 -12.44 9.56
N TYR A 294 -5.66 -11.27 10.08
CA TYR A 294 -6.24 -10.19 9.32
C TYR A 294 -5.21 -9.10 9.07
N PHE A 295 -5.33 -8.41 7.96
CA PHE A 295 -4.56 -7.19 7.69
C PHE A 295 -5.39 -6.21 6.85
N PRO A 296 -5.16 -4.89 7.00
CA PRO A 296 -5.81 -3.90 6.15
C PRO A 296 -5.29 -4.01 4.72
N SER A 297 -6.19 -3.95 3.77
CA SER A 297 -5.86 -4.06 2.35
C SER A 297 -6.80 -3.21 1.53
N ILE A 298 -6.49 -3.06 0.24
CA ILE A 298 -7.39 -2.50 -0.75
C ILE A 298 -8.64 -3.39 -0.94
N ASN A 299 -9.66 -2.87 -1.61
CA ASN A 299 -10.87 -3.65 -1.88
C ASN A 299 -10.56 -4.89 -2.70
N LEU A 300 -10.72 -6.08 -2.09
CA LEU A 300 -10.35 -7.36 -2.70
C LEU A 300 -11.11 -7.64 -4.02
N LYS A 301 -12.37 -7.21 -4.13
CA LYS A 301 -13.15 -7.39 -5.36
C LYS A 301 -12.57 -6.56 -6.50
N ASN A 302 -12.26 -5.31 -6.24
CA ASN A 302 -11.66 -4.41 -7.22
C ASN A 302 -10.26 -4.90 -7.61
N PHE A 303 -9.47 -5.32 -6.63
CA PHE A 303 -8.13 -5.86 -6.87
C PHE A 303 -8.16 -7.13 -7.75
N LYS A 304 -9.06 -8.07 -7.47
CA LYS A 304 -9.22 -9.27 -8.32
C LYS A 304 -9.62 -8.91 -9.75
N SER A 305 -10.55 -7.97 -9.91
CA SER A 305 -10.96 -7.50 -11.24
C SER A 305 -9.82 -6.84 -12.00
N PHE A 306 -9.06 -5.99 -11.33
CA PHE A 306 -7.86 -5.36 -11.89
C PHE A 306 -6.80 -6.40 -12.28
N ASN A 307 -6.50 -7.34 -11.40
CA ASN A 307 -5.52 -8.41 -11.67
C ASN A 307 -5.89 -9.26 -12.88
N GLN A 308 -7.16 -9.63 -13.03
CA GLN A 308 -7.63 -10.38 -14.19
C GLN A 308 -7.46 -9.57 -15.48
N LYS A 309 -7.79 -8.29 -15.44
CA LYS A 309 -7.65 -7.40 -16.59
C LYS A 309 -6.19 -7.18 -16.96
N PHE A 310 -5.34 -6.94 -15.96
CA PHE A 310 -3.91 -6.76 -16.13
C PHE A 310 -3.28 -8.03 -16.73
N PHE A 311 -3.59 -9.20 -16.17
CA PHE A 311 -3.09 -10.48 -16.66
C PHE A 311 -3.52 -10.76 -18.11
N LYS A 312 -4.77 -10.41 -18.47
CA LYS A 312 -5.25 -10.57 -19.85
C LYS A 312 -4.46 -9.73 -20.85
N THR A 313 -3.93 -8.59 -20.41
CA THR A 313 -3.22 -7.65 -21.28
C THR A 313 -1.72 -7.92 -21.33
N TYR A 314 -1.11 -8.28 -20.18
CA TYR A 314 0.34 -8.37 -20.03
C TYR A 314 0.87 -9.77 -19.69
N GLU A 315 -0.01 -10.75 -19.49
CA GLU A 315 0.30 -12.18 -19.24
C GLU A 315 1.04 -12.47 -17.92
N TYR A 316 1.09 -11.52 -16.98
CA TYR A 316 1.57 -11.73 -15.62
C TYR A 316 0.74 -10.93 -14.59
N TYR A 317 0.89 -11.25 -13.30
CA TYR A 317 0.15 -10.57 -12.25
C TYR A 317 0.91 -9.35 -11.71
N PRO A 318 0.22 -8.22 -11.52
CA PRO A 318 0.82 -7.02 -10.96
C PRO A 318 0.98 -7.14 -9.44
N ASN A 319 1.82 -6.27 -8.87
CA ASN A 319 1.86 -6.04 -7.43
C ASN A 319 0.74 -5.08 -6.96
N GLU A 320 0.56 -4.91 -5.64
CA GLU A 320 -0.48 -4.01 -5.09
C GLU A 320 -0.29 -2.53 -5.43
N ILE A 321 0.96 -2.05 -5.54
CA ILE A 321 1.24 -0.65 -5.92
C ILE A 321 0.66 -0.35 -7.30
N SER A 322 0.58 -1.34 -8.16
CA SER A 322 0.09 -1.22 -9.52
C SER A 322 -1.37 -0.77 -9.58
N ILE A 323 -2.25 -1.29 -8.71
CA ILE A 323 -3.64 -0.83 -8.68
C ILE A 323 -3.74 0.60 -8.17
N ILE A 324 -2.86 1.01 -7.24
CA ILE A 324 -2.83 2.39 -6.76
C ILE A 324 -2.50 3.33 -7.90
N SER A 325 -1.51 3.01 -8.75
CA SER A 325 -1.17 3.84 -9.90
C SER A 325 -2.28 3.91 -10.96
N TYR A 326 -3.03 2.81 -11.15
CA TYR A 326 -4.22 2.78 -11.98
C TYR A 326 -5.30 3.72 -11.45
N ASP A 327 -5.63 3.62 -10.14
CA ASP A 327 -6.65 4.45 -9.49
C ASP A 327 -6.24 5.93 -9.46
N VAL A 328 -4.96 6.23 -9.19
CA VAL A 328 -4.40 7.60 -9.22
C VAL A 328 -4.55 8.22 -10.61
N THR A 329 -4.31 7.46 -11.67
CA THR A 329 -4.50 7.94 -13.05
C THR A 329 -5.95 8.33 -13.30
N GLY A 330 -6.89 7.47 -12.89
CA GLY A 330 -8.33 7.76 -12.98
C GLY A 330 -8.74 8.98 -12.14
N PHE A 331 -8.15 9.13 -10.95
CA PHE A 331 -8.39 10.27 -10.06
C PHE A 331 -7.89 11.59 -10.66
N ILE A 332 -6.68 11.63 -11.21
CA ILE A 332 -6.15 12.81 -11.91
C ILE A 332 -7.07 13.20 -13.08
N TYR A 333 -7.47 12.21 -13.87
CA TYR A 333 -8.39 12.45 -15.01
C TYR A 333 -9.74 13.00 -14.54
N TYR A 334 -10.32 12.42 -13.49
CA TYR A 334 -11.58 12.90 -12.92
C TYR A 334 -11.49 14.36 -12.47
N LEU A 335 -10.44 14.74 -11.76
CA LEU A 335 -10.23 16.11 -11.32
C LEU A 335 -10.05 17.06 -12.50
N TRP A 336 -9.21 16.67 -13.46
CA TRP A 336 -8.97 17.49 -14.65
C TRP A 336 -10.23 17.73 -15.46
N LYS A 337 -11.06 16.71 -15.68
CA LYS A 337 -12.35 16.87 -16.38
C LYS A 337 -13.30 17.82 -15.66
N ASN A 338 -13.32 17.82 -14.35
CA ASN A 338 -14.24 18.64 -13.56
C ASN A 338 -13.74 20.07 -13.35
N LYS A 339 -12.45 20.27 -13.14
CA LYS A 339 -11.85 21.59 -12.84
C LYS A 339 -11.11 22.21 -14.03
N LYS A 340 -10.88 21.46 -15.09
CA LYS A 340 -10.18 21.83 -16.34
C LYS A 340 -8.71 22.25 -16.19
N LYS A 341 -8.20 22.53 -14.99
CA LYS A 341 -6.79 22.89 -14.72
C LYS A 341 -6.39 22.38 -13.34
N ILE A 342 -5.42 21.50 -13.28
CA ILE A 342 -4.75 21.10 -12.06
C ILE A 342 -3.35 21.70 -12.10
N LYS A 343 -3.02 22.59 -11.17
CA LYS A 343 -1.76 23.33 -11.16
C LYS A 343 -1.00 23.21 -9.84
N SER A 344 -1.68 22.83 -8.76
CA SER A 344 -1.10 22.74 -7.43
C SER A 344 -1.75 21.63 -6.60
N SER A 345 -1.15 21.30 -5.46
CA SER A 345 -1.73 20.36 -4.50
C SER A 345 -3.10 20.81 -3.95
N ASP A 346 -3.36 22.12 -3.92
CA ASP A 346 -4.65 22.65 -3.46
C ASP A 346 -5.82 22.27 -4.40
N ASP A 347 -5.54 21.95 -5.64
CA ASP A 347 -6.55 21.50 -6.60
C ASP A 347 -7.01 20.05 -6.34
N PHE A 348 -6.31 19.31 -5.47
CA PHE A 348 -6.66 17.94 -5.05
C PHE A 348 -7.46 17.91 -3.75
N ASN A 349 -7.61 19.04 -3.04
CA ASN A 349 -8.44 19.18 -1.87
C ASN A 349 -9.86 19.66 -2.27
#